data_4e5c2ca89bf751c1163c52a141438dec
#
_entry.id   4e5c2ca89bf751c1163c52a141438dec
#
_cell.length_a   1.000
_cell.length_b   1.000
_cell.length_c   1.000
_cell.angle_alpha   90.00
_cell.angle_beta   90.00
_cell.angle_gamma   90.00
#
_symmetry.space_group_name_H-M   'P 1'
#
loop_
_entity.id
_entity.type
_entity.pdbx_description
1 polymer ?
#
loop_
_entity_poly.entity_id
_entity_poly.type
_entity_poly.pdbx_seq_one_letter_code
_entity_poly.pdbx_strand_id
1 'polypeptide(L)'
;MADAGTFRLGGTIVGTNAFRLYEGELGMRLPLGGMAKSGDNDIAPFEKLSVALEDQVDPSLAATFSALKFDPLPGLDRSRTWRWTQGGSGQLVEFLTPAFGEETIRDLPALGVSAQALNYLNFLIAEPIHAAAIYRSGVLVQVPRPERYAIHKLIIADRRRDGAGSLKASKDREQAAFLIEALAQDRPDDLRQAYVTAMDVGPRWREHITKSLSRMHETRKILDGI
;
A
#
# COMPACT_ATOMS: atom_id res chain seq x y z
N MET A 1 11.14 -8.32 10.37
CA MET A 1 9.68 -8.31 10.19
C MET A 1 9.16 -9.65 9.65
N ALA A 2 9.71 -10.18 8.57
CA ALA A 2 9.32 -11.53 8.10
C ALA A 2 9.54 -12.59 9.18
N ASP A 3 10.73 -12.64 9.77
CA ASP A 3 11.07 -13.59 10.82
C ASP A 3 10.20 -13.42 12.09
N ALA A 4 9.72 -12.21 12.35
CA ALA A 4 8.78 -11.95 13.45
C ALA A 4 7.33 -12.35 13.14
N GLY A 5 7.03 -12.79 11.90
CA GLY A 5 5.70 -13.26 11.53
C GLY A 5 4.73 -12.17 11.05
N THR A 6 5.20 -10.95 10.78
CA THR A 6 4.34 -9.82 10.35
C THR A 6 3.49 -10.18 9.12
N PHE A 7 4.08 -10.83 8.11
CA PHE A 7 3.36 -11.21 6.89
C PHE A 7 2.45 -12.42 7.09
N ARG A 8 2.83 -13.35 7.98
CA ARG A 8 1.99 -14.48 8.39
C ARG A 8 0.69 -14.00 9.07
N LEU A 9 0.77 -12.90 9.80
CA LEU A 9 -0.39 -12.24 10.44
C LEU A 9 -1.12 -11.24 9.52
N GLY A 10 -0.96 -11.38 8.20
CA GLY A 10 -1.69 -10.59 7.22
C GLY A 10 -1.10 -9.21 6.92
N GLY A 11 0.11 -8.92 7.40
CA GLY A 11 0.82 -7.71 7.05
C GLY A 11 1.10 -7.66 5.55
N THR A 12 0.64 -6.62 4.88
CA THR A 12 0.78 -6.43 3.43
C THR A 12 1.64 -5.20 3.18
N ILE A 13 2.74 -5.35 2.45
CA ILE A 13 3.54 -4.20 2.01
C ILE A 13 2.72 -3.42 1.00
N VAL A 14 2.55 -2.12 1.24
CA VAL A 14 1.83 -1.23 0.33
C VAL A 14 2.73 -0.07 -0.14
N GLY A 15 2.17 0.94 -0.78
CA GLY A 15 2.94 2.09 -1.24
C GLY A 15 3.96 1.75 -2.33
N THR A 16 5.02 2.55 -2.43
CA THR A 16 6.02 2.42 -3.51
C THR A 16 6.82 1.12 -3.43
N ASN A 17 6.99 0.54 -2.24
CA ASN A 17 7.73 -0.71 -2.12
C ASN A 17 6.94 -1.90 -2.68
N ALA A 18 5.60 -1.93 -2.54
CA ALA A 18 4.78 -2.88 -3.27
C ALA A 18 4.92 -2.71 -4.79
N PHE A 19 4.87 -1.47 -5.28
CA PHE A 19 5.06 -1.17 -6.71
C PHE A 19 6.37 -1.76 -7.25
N ARG A 20 7.47 -1.64 -6.52
CA ARG A 20 8.78 -2.19 -6.93
C ARG A 20 8.79 -3.72 -7.02
N LEU A 21 8.00 -4.40 -6.22
CA LEU A 21 7.92 -5.86 -6.23
C LEU A 21 7.15 -6.40 -7.44
N TYR A 22 6.34 -5.57 -8.09
CA TYR A 22 5.64 -5.96 -9.32
C TYR A 22 6.58 -6.17 -10.52
N GLU A 23 7.83 -5.71 -10.47
CA GLU A 23 8.84 -6.06 -11.48
C GLU A 23 8.99 -7.58 -11.62
N GLY A 24 9.15 -8.28 -10.49
CA GLY A 24 9.25 -9.73 -10.48
C GLY A 24 7.91 -10.44 -10.73
N GLU A 25 6.82 -9.87 -10.21
CA GLU A 25 5.48 -10.47 -10.33
C GLU A 25 4.91 -10.40 -11.76
N LEU A 26 5.16 -9.31 -12.47
CA LEU A 26 4.67 -9.08 -13.83
C LEU A 26 5.73 -9.38 -14.92
N GLY A 27 6.95 -9.74 -14.53
CA GLY A 27 8.02 -10.02 -15.47
C GLY A 27 8.44 -8.81 -16.32
N MET A 28 8.26 -7.59 -15.81
CA MET A 28 8.51 -6.34 -16.52
C MET A 28 9.54 -5.48 -15.81
N ARG A 29 10.22 -4.59 -16.54
CA ARG A 29 11.11 -3.60 -15.93
C ARG A 29 10.35 -2.32 -15.60
N LEU A 30 10.45 -1.89 -14.35
CA LEU A 30 9.95 -0.59 -13.96
C LEU A 30 10.87 0.53 -14.48
N PRO A 31 10.32 1.67 -14.90
CA PRO A 31 11.13 2.83 -15.28
C PRO A 31 12.00 3.29 -14.11
N LEU A 32 13.31 3.47 -14.37
CA LEU A 32 14.28 3.98 -13.40
C LEU A 32 14.06 5.50 -13.18
N GLY A 33 12.93 5.86 -12.60
CA GLY A 33 12.55 7.25 -12.39
C GLY A 33 11.99 7.52 -10.99
N GLY A 34 11.40 8.70 -10.81
CA GLY A 34 10.75 9.13 -9.57
C GLY A 34 9.66 8.19 -9.07
N MET A 35 9.02 7.41 -9.97
CA MET A 35 7.96 6.45 -9.63
C MET A 35 8.40 5.36 -8.64
N ALA A 36 9.65 4.89 -8.74
CA ALA A 36 10.17 3.80 -7.91
C ALA A 36 10.94 4.29 -6.67
N LYS A 37 11.09 5.60 -6.46
CA LYS A 37 11.83 6.15 -5.32
C LYS A 37 10.91 6.39 -4.12
N SER A 38 11.21 5.78 -2.98
CA SER A 38 10.63 6.08 -1.67
C SER A 38 11.59 5.68 -0.58
N GLY A 39 11.64 6.46 0.50
CA GLY A 39 12.30 6.07 1.77
C GLY A 39 11.32 5.41 2.75
N ASP A 40 10.05 5.32 2.38
CA ASP A 40 8.98 4.88 3.28
C ASP A 40 8.62 3.41 3.02
N ASN A 41 8.43 2.64 4.08
CA ASN A 41 7.91 1.28 4.05
C ASN A 41 6.56 1.27 4.75
N ASP A 42 5.49 1.13 3.98
CA ASP A 42 4.13 1.09 4.49
C ASP A 42 3.66 -0.36 4.60
N ILE A 43 3.11 -0.74 5.74
CA ILE A 43 2.57 -2.08 6.03
C ILE A 43 1.14 -1.94 6.50
N ALA A 44 0.25 -2.66 5.85
CA ALA A 44 -1.18 -2.60 6.11
C ALA A 44 -1.78 -3.99 6.36
N PRO A 45 -2.09 -4.38 7.60
CA PRO A 45 -2.90 -5.54 7.91
C PRO A 45 -4.38 -5.18 8.07
N PHE A 46 -5.25 -6.21 7.95
CA PHE A 46 -6.60 -6.14 8.48
C PHE A 46 -6.58 -6.44 10.00
N GLU A 47 -7.05 -5.51 10.80
CA GLU A 47 -7.14 -5.64 12.27
C GLU A 47 -7.89 -6.91 12.70
N LYS A 48 -9.03 -7.20 12.06
CA LYS A 48 -9.89 -8.34 12.41
C LYS A 48 -9.26 -9.71 12.15
N LEU A 49 -8.36 -9.81 11.15
CA LEU A 49 -7.69 -11.08 10.85
C LEU A 49 -6.72 -11.45 11.97
N SER A 50 -5.97 -10.50 12.47
CA SER A 50 -5.03 -10.69 13.58
C SER A 50 -5.72 -11.16 14.87
N VAL A 51 -6.89 -10.58 15.18
CA VAL A 51 -7.69 -10.99 16.36
C VAL A 51 -8.28 -12.41 16.19
N ALA A 52 -8.69 -12.78 14.98
CA ALA A 52 -9.28 -14.08 14.72
C ALA A 52 -8.28 -15.26 14.83
N LEU A 53 -6.98 -14.98 14.63
CA LEU A 53 -5.94 -16.00 14.68
C LEU A 53 -5.38 -16.22 16.10
N GLU A 54 -5.70 -15.37 17.07
CA GLU A 54 -5.16 -15.39 18.45
C GLU A 54 -3.62 -15.52 18.50
N ASP A 55 -2.94 -15.06 17.46
CA ASP A 55 -1.52 -15.21 17.24
C ASP A 55 -0.83 -13.83 17.33
N GLN A 56 0.44 -13.81 17.66
CA GLN A 56 1.23 -12.61 17.83
C GLN A 56 2.58 -12.71 17.13
N VAL A 57 3.19 -11.55 16.87
CA VAL A 57 4.56 -11.48 16.37
C VAL A 57 5.56 -11.92 17.47
N ASP A 58 6.54 -12.72 17.08
CA ASP A 58 7.65 -13.12 17.94
C ASP A 58 8.95 -13.13 17.08
N PRO A 59 10.00 -12.38 17.42
CA PRO A 59 10.07 -11.36 18.49
C PRO A 59 9.13 -10.16 18.25
N SER A 60 8.86 -9.38 19.30
CA SER A 60 8.03 -8.16 19.17
C SER A 60 8.61 -7.19 18.12
N LEU A 61 7.72 -6.46 17.44
CA LEU A 61 8.18 -5.45 16.45
C LEU A 61 9.00 -4.34 17.11
N ALA A 62 8.70 -3.97 18.35
CA ALA A 62 9.49 -2.98 19.09
C ALA A 62 10.93 -3.49 19.30
N ALA A 63 11.12 -4.75 19.70
CA ALA A 63 12.46 -5.35 19.83
C ALA A 63 13.16 -5.46 18.47
N THR A 64 12.44 -5.87 17.43
CA THR A 64 12.97 -5.96 16.06
C THR A 64 13.45 -4.60 15.55
N PHE A 65 12.67 -3.54 15.75
CA PHE A 65 13.02 -2.18 15.32
C PHE A 65 14.19 -1.63 16.13
N SER A 66 14.22 -1.83 17.44
CA SER A 66 15.34 -1.43 18.29
C SER A 66 16.65 -2.08 17.84
N ALA A 67 16.65 -3.39 17.55
CA ALA A 67 17.83 -4.09 17.03
C ALA A 67 18.32 -3.54 15.68
N LEU A 68 17.41 -3.00 14.87
CA LEU A 68 17.71 -2.38 13.57
C LEU A 68 17.96 -0.85 13.67
N LYS A 69 18.04 -0.29 14.89
CA LYS A 69 18.25 1.14 15.16
C LYS A 69 17.13 2.02 14.56
N PHE A 70 15.90 1.54 14.60
CA PHE A 70 14.72 2.35 14.35
C PHE A 70 14.18 2.87 15.69
N ASP A 71 13.90 4.17 15.74
CA ASP A 71 13.31 4.84 16.88
C ASP A 71 11.83 5.15 16.61
N PRO A 72 10.94 5.03 17.61
CA PRO A 72 9.56 5.42 17.48
C PRO A 72 9.44 6.92 17.20
N LEU A 73 8.65 7.29 16.20
CA LEU A 73 8.34 8.69 15.87
C LEU A 73 7.10 9.11 16.68
N PRO A 74 7.23 10.06 17.62
CA PRO A 74 6.09 10.51 18.41
C PRO A 74 5.03 11.15 17.53
N GLY A 75 3.77 10.75 17.74
CA GLY A 75 2.58 11.38 17.19
C GLY A 75 1.98 12.41 18.16
N LEU A 76 0.80 12.91 17.84
CA LEU A 76 0.00 13.75 18.73
C LEU A 76 -0.38 12.98 20.01
N ASP A 77 -0.75 11.72 19.86
CA ASP A 77 -0.92 10.79 20.97
C ASP A 77 0.39 10.03 21.19
N ARG A 78 1.09 10.35 22.27
CA ARG A 78 2.40 9.75 22.61
C ARG A 78 2.28 8.30 23.11
N SER A 79 1.10 7.84 23.49
CA SER A 79 0.86 6.46 23.92
C SER A 79 0.77 5.48 22.76
N ARG A 80 0.59 5.99 21.52
CA ARG A 80 0.36 5.20 20.31
C ARG A 80 1.46 5.42 19.29
N THR A 81 2.23 4.37 19.01
CA THR A 81 3.29 4.39 18.00
C THR A 81 2.88 3.62 16.78
N TRP A 82 2.78 4.28 15.64
CA TRP A 82 2.47 3.70 14.35
C TRP A 82 3.54 3.96 13.28
N ARG A 83 4.57 4.74 13.65
CA ARG A 83 5.70 5.09 12.78
C ARG A 83 7.02 4.90 13.49
N TRP A 84 8.03 4.46 12.75
CA TRP A 84 9.42 4.36 13.21
C TRP A 84 10.35 4.92 12.15
N THR A 85 11.39 5.59 12.57
CA THR A 85 12.43 6.15 11.70
C THR A 85 13.79 5.59 12.06
N GLN A 86 14.62 5.34 11.05
CA GLN A 86 16.01 4.96 11.27
C GLN A 86 16.90 6.18 11.19
N GLY A 87 17.59 6.47 12.29
CA GLY A 87 18.56 7.56 12.36
C GLY A 87 19.66 7.40 11.30
N GLY A 88 19.99 8.49 10.61
CA GLY A 88 21.05 8.54 9.61
C GLY A 88 20.65 8.10 8.19
N SER A 89 19.71 7.20 8.01
CA SER A 89 19.24 6.77 6.68
C SER A 89 17.98 7.48 6.21
N GLY A 90 17.22 8.06 7.15
CA GLY A 90 15.91 8.67 6.88
C GLY A 90 14.84 7.65 6.45
N GLN A 91 15.09 6.35 6.63
CA GLN A 91 14.08 5.33 6.35
C GLN A 91 12.95 5.41 7.36
N LEU A 92 11.73 5.26 6.87
CA LEU A 92 10.51 5.30 7.66
C LEU A 92 9.75 3.97 7.50
N VAL A 93 9.19 3.47 8.59
CA VAL A 93 8.24 2.36 8.60
C VAL A 93 6.94 2.87 9.19
N GLU A 94 5.84 2.70 8.49
CA GLU A 94 4.50 3.11 8.90
C GLU A 94 3.55 1.90 8.91
N PHE A 95 2.72 1.81 9.94
CA PHE A 95 1.64 0.83 10.01
C PHE A 95 0.32 1.52 9.70
N LEU A 96 -0.42 0.93 8.76
CA LEU A 96 -1.68 1.42 8.26
C LEU A 96 -2.76 0.35 8.48
N THR A 97 -4.03 0.76 8.60
CA THR A 97 -5.17 -0.17 8.68
C THR A 97 -6.38 0.42 7.98
N PRO A 98 -7.34 -0.38 7.49
CA PRO A 98 -8.54 0.14 6.87
C PRO A 98 -9.40 0.98 7.82
N ALA A 99 -9.86 2.14 7.33
CA ALA A 99 -10.93 2.91 7.93
C ALA A 99 -12.23 2.73 7.13
N PHE A 100 -13.35 2.79 7.84
CA PHE A 100 -14.71 2.81 7.27
C PHE A 100 -15.46 4.05 7.75
N GLY A 101 -14.81 5.20 7.71
CA GLY A 101 -15.31 6.48 8.22
C GLY A 101 -14.15 7.36 8.68
N GLU A 102 -14.04 7.59 9.99
CA GLU A 102 -13.00 8.45 10.56
C GLU A 102 -11.61 7.80 10.47
N GLU A 103 -10.64 8.58 9.99
CA GLU A 103 -9.22 8.16 9.85
C GLU A 103 -8.47 8.47 11.16
N THR A 104 -8.56 7.57 12.13
CA THR A 104 -7.95 7.68 13.46
C THR A 104 -6.79 6.70 13.63
N ILE A 105 -6.03 6.82 14.73
CA ILE A 105 -5.03 5.84 15.11
C ILE A 105 -5.73 4.70 15.86
N ARG A 106 -5.45 3.45 15.47
CA ARG A 106 -6.02 2.22 16.05
C ARG A 106 -4.91 1.28 16.48
N ASP A 107 -5.15 0.54 17.55
CA ASP A 107 -4.19 -0.45 18.02
C ASP A 107 -4.33 -1.75 17.22
N LEU A 108 -3.19 -2.39 16.96
CA LEU A 108 -3.06 -3.70 16.32
C LEU A 108 -2.45 -4.67 17.35
N PRO A 109 -3.25 -5.30 18.22
CA PRO A 109 -2.73 -6.08 19.34
C PRO A 109 -1.82 -7.22 18.92
N ALA A 110 -2.16 -7.93 17.84
CA ALA A 110 -1.35 -9.06 17.36
C ALA A 110 0.04 -8.63 16.84
N LEU A 111 0.20 -7.40 16.40
CA LEU A 111 1.48 -6.84 16.00
C LEU A 111 2.17 -6.06 17.13
N GLY A 112 1.48 -5.79 18.23
CA GLY A 112 1.99 -5.00 19.35
C GLY A 112 2.32 -3.54 18.97
N VAL A 113 1.61 -2.98 17.98
CA VAL A 113 1.81 -1.61 17.48
C VAL A 113 0.46 -0.92 17.26
N SER A 114 0.48 0.38 17.02
CA SER A 114 -0.69 1.10 16.50
C SER A 114 -0.58 1.28 14.99
N ALA A 115 -1.66 1.69 14.32
CA ALA A 115 -1.72 1.97 12.89
C ALA A 115 -2.58 3.19 12.60
N GLN A 116 -2.23 3.94 11.56
CA GLN A 116 -3.09 4.98 11.01
C GLN A 116 -4.19 4.33 10.17
N ALA A 117 -5.44 4.55 10.55
CA ALA A 117 -6.57 4.08 9.76
C ALA A 117 -6.78 4.99 8.54
N LEU A 118 -6.92 4.39 7.35
CA LEU A 118 -7.11 5.11 6.09
C LEU A 118 -8.30 4.55 5.31
N ASN A 119 -9.15 5.45 4.81
CA ASN A 119 -10.22 5.07 3.90
C ASN A 119 -9.65 4.56 2.57
N TYR A 120 -10.39 3.70 1.91
CA TYR A 120 -10.06 3.03 0.63
C TYR A 120 -8.97 1.94 0.75
N LEU A 121 -8.28 1.83 1.88
CA LEU A 121 -7.22 0.86 2.07
C LEU A 121 -7.75 -0.59 2.09
N ASN A 122 -8.98 -0.80 2.53
CA ASN A 122 -9.65 -2.09 2.50
C ASN A 122 -9.71 -2.71 1.09
N PHE A 123 -9.94 -1.90 0.06
CA PHE A 123 -9.93 -2.36 -1.32
C PHE A 123 -8.51 -2.75 -1.77
N LEU A 124 -7.51 -1.95 -1.39
CA LEU A 124 -6.13 -2.18 -1.77
C LEU A 124 -5.61 -3.53 -1.26
N ILE A 125 -5.86 -3.83 0.03
CA ILE A 125 -5.29 -5.02 0.69
C ILE A 125 -6.23 -6.22 0.73
N ALA A 126 -7.40 -6.13 0.09
CA ALA A 126 -8.24 -7.30 -0.11
C ALA A 126 -7.57 -8.27 -1.10
N GLU A 127 -7.54 -9.55 -0.76
CA GLU A 127 -6.96 -10.60 -1.59
C GLU A 127 -5.49 -10.32 -1.99
N PRO A 128 -4.57 -10.13 -1.03
CA PRO A 128 -3.17 -9.88 -1.34
C PRO A 128 -2.54 -11.10 -2.00
N ILE A 129 -1.49 -10.86 -2.79
CA ILE A 129 -0.68 -11.91 -3.40
C ILE A 129 0.67 -12.01 -2.69
N HIS A 130 1.34 -13.15 -2.84
CA HIS A 130 2.72 -13.32 -2.39
C HIS A 130 3.69 -12.85 -3.47
N ALA A 131 4.72 -12.13 -3.05
CA ALA A 131 5.82 -11.68 -3.90
C ALA A 131 7.16 -11.97 -3.22
N ALA A 132 8.19 -12.16 -4.02
CA ALA A 132 9.55 -12.36 -3.53
C ALA A 132 10.29 -11.02 -3.43
N ALA A 133 10.62 -10.59 -2.21
CA ALA A 133 11.54 -9.48 -1.99
C ALA A 133 12.99 -9.99 -2.08
N ILE A 134 13.80 -9.36 -2.95
CA ILE A 134 15.20 -9.72 -3.15
C ILE A 134 16.03 -9.17 -1.98
N TYR A 135 16.21 -10.01 -0.96
CA TYR A 135 17.09 -9.74 0.17
C TYR A 135 17.72 -11.06 0.64
N ARG A 136 19.04 -11.19 0.60
CA ARG A 136 19.79 -12.44 0.91
C ARG A 136 19.25 -13.62 0.09
N SER A 137 18.70 -14.65 0.74
CA SER A 137 18.10 -15.82 0.09
C SER A 137 16.68 -15.59 -0.46
N GLY A 138 16.19 -14.37 -0.39
CA GLY A 138 14.80 -14.01 -0.72
C GLY A 138 13.89 -14.03 0.51
N VAL A 139 12.90 -13.14 0.51
CA VAL A 139 11.88 -13.05 1.55
C VAL A 139 10.51 -13.08 0.91
N LEU A 140 9.68 -14.03 1.31
CA LEU A 140 8.28 -14.06 0.88
C LEU A 140 7.49 -13.00 1.67
N VAL A 141 6.87 -12.10 0.94
CA VAL A 141 6.06 -11.01 1.50
C VAL A 141 4.67 -11.00 0.86
N GLN A 142 3.72 -10.31 1.50
CA GLN A 142 2.43 -10.04 0.90
C GLN A 142 2.42 -8.63 0.30
N VAL A 143 1.82 -8.51 -0.89
CA VAL A 143 1.57 -7.24 -1.59
C VAL A 143 0.15 -7.23 -2.14
N PRO A 144 -0.46 -6.06 -2.38
CA PRO A 144 -1.74 -5.98 -3.06
C PRO A 144 -1.67 -6.62 -4.45
N ARG A 145 -2.80 -7.07 -4.98
CA ARG A 145 -2.90 -7.36 -6.40
C ARG A 145 -2.58 -6.11 -7.22
N PRO A 146 -1.78 -6.20 -8.29
CA PRO A 146 -1.37 -5.03 -9.06
C PRO A 146 -2.56 -4.28 -9.69
N GLU A 147 -3.63 -4.97 -10.04
CA GLU A 147 -4.88 -4.40 -10.55
C GLU A 147 -5.55 -3.50 -9.50
N ARG A 148 -5.69 -4.00 -8.27
CA ARG A 148 -6.24 -3.21 -7.15
C ARG A 148 -5.34 -2.04 -6.79
N TYR A 149 -4.03 -2.25 -6.82
CA TYR A 149 -3.06 -1.18 -6.58
C TYR A 149 -3.21 -0.06 -7.61
N ALA A 150 -3.29 -0.38 -8.89
CA ALA A 150 -3.42 0.59 -9.97
C ALA A 150 -4.69 1.45 -9.80
N ILE A 151 -5.84 0.82 -9.55
CA ILE A 151 -7.11 1.55 -9.35
C ILE A 151 -7.10 2.35 -8.04
N HIS A 152 -6.56 1.81 -6.94
CA HIS A 152 -6.42 2.54 -5.68
C HIS A 152 -5.56 3.80 -5.85
N LYS A 153 -4.49 3.74 -6.66
CA LYS A 153 -3.63 4.89 -6.96
C LYS A 153 -4.38 6.04 -7.63
N LEU A 154 -5.39 5.76 -8.45
CA LEU A 154 -6.25 6.81 -9.01
C LEU A 154 -7.00 7.57 -7.90
N ILE A 155 -7.52 6.84 -6.90
CA ILE A 155 -8.23 7.46 -5.77
C ILE A 155 -7.28 8.33 -4.94
N ILE A 156 -6.11 7.80 -4.58
CA ILE A 156 -5.14 8.50 -3.74
C ILE A 156 -4.56 9.73 -4.46
N ALA A 157 -4.36 9.65 -5.77
CA ALA A 157 -3.89 10.77 -6.58
C ALA A 157 -4.87 11.97 -6.55
N ASP A 158 -6.18 11.73 -6.58
CA ASP A 158 -7.15 12.81 -6.45
C ASP A 158 -7.21 13.36 -5.01
N ARG A 159 -7.12 12.50 -4.00
CA ARG A 159 -7.09 12.92 -2.58
C ARG A 159 -5.86 13.77 -2.22
N ARG A 160 -4.74 13.58 -2.93
CA ARG A 160 -3.47 14.29 -2.70
C ARG A 160 -3.22 15.44 -3.66
N ARG A 161 -4.19 15.80 -4.50
CA ARG A 161 -4.01 16.75 -5.61
C ARG A 161 -3.55 18.15 -5.18
N ASP A 162 -3.86 18.57 -3.96
CA ASP A 162 -3.66 19.94 -3.50
C ASP A 162 -2.55 20.01 -2.43
N GLY A 163 -1.81 21.11 -2.40
CA GLY A 163 -0.81 21.42 -1.39
C GLY A 163 0.46 20.56 -1.46
N ALA A 164 1.03 20.25 -0.30
CA ALA A 164 2.27 19.48 -0.17
C ALA A 164 2.19 18.05 -0.75
N GLY A 165 0.99 17.54 -1.00
CA GLY A 165 0.75 16.24 -1.61
C GLY A 165 0.87 16.19 -3.14
N SER A 166 0.94 17.34 -3.83
CA SER A 166 0.85 17.42 -5.30
C SER A 166 1.92 16.62 -6.05
N LEU A 167 3.16 16.61 -5.55
CA LEU A 167 4.24 15.79 -6.11
C LEU A 167 3.97 14.29 -5.95
N LYS A 168 3.45 13.89 -4.78
CA LYS A 168 3.03 12.51 -4.54
C LYS A 168 1.84 12.13 -5.42
N ALA A 169 0.92 13.06 -5.69
CA ALA A 169 -0.22 12.83 -6.60
C ALA A 169 0.22 12.57 -8.05
N SER A 170 1.25 13.28 -8.55
CA SER A 170 1.81 12.99 -9.87
C SER A 170 2.39 11.59 -9.94
N LYS A 171 3.22 11.24 -8.96
CA LYS A 171 3.79 9.90 -8.83
C LYS A 171 2.71 8.80 -8.75
N ASP A 172 1.63 9.04 -7.99
CA ASP A 172 0.53 8.08 -7.87
C ASP A 172 -0.16 7.87 -9.23
N ARG A 173 -0.37 8.94 -10.04
CA ARG A 173 -0.91 8.82 -11.40
C ARG A 173 0.03 8.09 -12.34
N GLU A 174 1.32 8.37 -12.29
CA GLU A 174 2.33 7.70 -13.11
C GLU A 174 2.38 6.19 -12.83
N GLN A 175 2.37 5.80 -11.56
CA GLN A 175 2.29 4.39 -11.15
C GLN A 175 0.99 3.73 -11.63
N ALA A 176 -0.15 4.43 -11.51
CA ALA A 176 -1.43 3.92 -12.00
C ALA A 176 -1.41 3.74 -13.52
N ALA A 177 -0.98 4.75 -14.28
CA ALA A 177 -0.93 4.69 -15.73
C ALA A 177 -0.06 3.52 -16.23
N PHE A 178 1.14 3.41 -15.68
CA PHE A 178 2.08 2.34 -16.03
C PHE A 178 1.49 0.95 -15.80
N LEU A 179 0.90 0.71 -14.63
CA LEU A 179 0.30 -0.60 -14.34
C LEU A 179 -0.95 -0.86 -15.16
N ILE A 180 -1.82 0.13 -15.38
CA ILE A 180 -3.02 -0.04 -16.19
C ILE A 180 -2.66 -0.41 -17.64
N GLU A 181 -1.65 0.25 -18.22
CA GLU A 181 -1.18 -0.06 -19.56
C GLU A 181 -0.65 -1.49 -19.68
N ALA A 182 0.18 -1.91 -18.72
CA ALA A 182 0.74 -3.25 -18.68
C ALA A 182 -0.34 -4.33 -18.45
N LEU A 183 -1.22 -4.11 -17.48
CA LEU A 183 -2.26 -5.08 -17.11
C LEU A 183 -3.35 -5.20 -18.18
N ALA A 184 -3.63 -4.15 -18.93
CA ALA A 184 -4.56 -4.20 -20.04
C ALA A 184 -4.09 -5.15 -21.16
N GLN A 185 -2.77 -5.37 -21.29
CA GLN A 185 -2.18 -6.31 -22.25
C GLN A 185 -2.09 -7.74 -21.68
N ASP A 186 -1.74 -7.88 -20.39
CA ASP A 186 -1.42 -9.16 -19.76
C ASP A 186 -2.64 -9.79 -19.05
N ARG A 187 -3.43 -8.98 -18.33
CA ARG A 187 -4.54 -9.41 -17.46
C ARG A 187 -5.77 -8.51 -17.59
N PRO A 188 -6.34 -8.30 -18.78
CA PRO A 188 -7.42 -7.33 -19.01
C PRO A 188 -8.69 -7.63 -18.18
N ASP A 189 -9.03 -8.88 -17.99
CA ASP A 189 -10.22 -9.27 -17.21
C ASP A 189 -10.05 -8.98 -15.72
N ASP A 190 -8.89 -9.24 -15.14
CA ASP A 190 -8.60 -8.92 -13.73
C ASP A 190 -8.59 -7.40 -13.51
N LEU A 191 -8.01 -6.64 -14.45
CA LEU A 191 -8.02 -5.18 -14.41
C LEU A 191 -9.44 -4.62 -14.49
N ARG A 192 -10.26 -5.12 -15.43
CA ARG A 192 -11.68 -4.76 -15.56
C ARG A 192 -12.44 -5.05 -14.27
N GLN A 193 -12.26 -6.24 -13.70
CA GLN A 193 -12.92 -6.62 -12.46
C GLN A 193 -12.56 -5.68 -11.32
N ALA A 194 -11.27 -5.33 -11.15
CA ALA A 194 -10.84 -4.39 -10.12
C ALA A 194 -11.43 -3.00 -10.34
N TYR A 195 -11.48 -2.52 -11.59
CA TYR A 195 -12.07 -1.23 -11.95
C TYR A 195 -13.57 -1.18 -11.65
N VAL A 196 -14.33 -2.15 -12.13
CA VAL A 196 -15.77 -2.25 -11.89
C VAL A 196 -16.07 -2.36 -10.39
N THR A 197 -15.35 -3.23 -9.69
CA THR A 197 -15.50 -3.38 -8.23
C THR A 197 -15.32 -2.04 -7.51
N ALA A 198 -14.31 -1.26 -7.86
CA ALA A 198 -14.07 0.05 -7.25
C ALA A 198 -15.18 1.07 -7.61
N MET A 199 -15.65 1.05 -8.85
CA MET A 199 -16.73 1.95 -9.31
C MET A 199 -18.06 1.64 -8.64
N ASP A 200 -18.32 0.39 -8.27
CA ASP A 200 -19.58 -0.06 -7.64
C ASP A 200 -19.65 0.18 -6.13
N VAL A 201 -18.52 0.46 -5.46
CA VAL A 201 -18.51 0.74 -4.01
C VAL A 201 -19.37 1.96 -3.66
N GLY A 202 -19.40 2.99 -4.51
CA GLY A 202 -20.26 4.14 -4.28
C GLY A 202 -19.80 5.45 -4.93
N PRO A 203 -20.60 6.53 -4.75
CA PRO A 203 -20.40 7.77 -5.51
C PRO A 203 -19.06 8.45 -5.23
N ARG A 204 -18.57 8.42 -3.98
CA ARG A 204 -17.27 9.03 -3.64
C ARG A 204 -16.10 8.34 -4.33
N TRP A 205 -16.17 7.01 -4.48
CA TRP A 205 -15.15 6.23 -5.19
C TRP A 205 -15.13 6.61 -6.67
N ARG A 206 -16.30 6.60 -7.31
CA ARG A 206 -16.46 7.04 -8.71
C ARG A 206 -15.93 8.45 -8.93
N GLU A 207 -16.25 9.37 -8.03
CA GLU A 207 -15.80 10.76 -8.12
C GLU A 207 -14.26 10.88 -8.13
N HIS A 208 -13.56 10.24 -7.18
CA HIS A 208 -12.10 10.28 -7.12
C HIS A 208 -11.46 9.66 -8.36
N ILE A 209 -11.94 8.47 -8.78
CA ILE A 209 -11.43 7.79 -9.97
C ILE A 209 -11.64 8.66 -11.22
N THR A 210 -12.86 9.18 -11.44
CA THR A 210 -13.19 10.00 -12.61
C THR A 210 -12.36 11.30 -12.64
N LYS A 211 -12.17 11.95 -11.48
CA LYS A 211 -11.32 13.16 -11.39
C LYS A 211 -9.86 12.89 -11.71
N SER A 212 -9.31 11.75 -11.31
CA SER A 212 -7.96 11.36 -11.70
C SER A 212 -7.89 11.08 -13.20
N LEU A 213 -8.82 10.30 -13.75
CA LEU A 213 -8.87 9.94 -15.17
C LEU A 213 -9.12 11.14 -16.10
N SER A 214 -9.77 12.20 -15.62
CA SER A 214 -9.92 13.44 -16.41
C SER A 214 -8.59 14.12 -16.77
N ARG A 215 -7.51 13.77 -16.05
CA ARG A 215 -6.14 14.26 -16.27
C ARG A 215 -5.23 13.22 -16.93
N MET A 216 -5.78 12.03 -17.27
CA MET A 216 -5.05 10.87 -17.75
C MET A 216 -5.77 10.27 -18.97
N HIS A 217 -5.81 11.02 -20.06
CA HIS A 217 -6.65 10.70 -21.21
C HIS A 217 -6.38 9.33 -21.84
N GLU A 218 -5.10 8.94 -21.96
CA GLU A 218 -4.75 7.63 -22.54
C GLU A 218 -5.12 6.49 -21.57
N THR A 219 -4.84 6.64 -20.30
CA THR A 219 -5.24 5.67 -19.26
C THR A 219 -6.76 5.49 -19.23
N ARG A 220 -7.52 6.57 -19.39
CA ARG A 220 -8.98 6.53 -19.47
C ARG A 220 -9.45 5.72 -20.67
N LYS A 221 -8.90 5.96 -21.86
CA LYS A 221 -9.26 5.21 -23.07
C LYS A 221 -9.00 3.69 -22.89
N ILE A 222 -7.92 3.32 -22.23
CA ILE A 222 -7.61 1.92 -21.93
C ILE A 222 -8.72 1.32 -21.05
N LEU A 223 -9.07 1.98 -19.94
CA LEU A 223 -10.11 1.49 -19.03
C LEU A 223 -11.52 1.48 -19.63
N ASP A 224 -11.82 2.42 -20.52
CA ASP A 224 -13.10 2.46 -21.25
C ASP A 224 -13.19 1.37 -22.34
N GLY A 225 -12.06 0.78 -22.74
CA GLY A 225 -11.95 -0.24 -23.81
C GLY A 225 -11.87 -1.69 -23.33
N ILE A 226 -11.75 -1.94 -22.01
CA ILE A 226 -11.64 -3.29 -21.43
C ILE A 226 -12.94 -3.81 -20.82
#